data_c5a1bc2867b4cb912047b0646d1dac89
#
_entry.id   c5a1bc2867b4cb912047b0646d1dac89
#
_cell.length_a   1.000
_cell.length_b   1.000
_cell.length_c   1.000
_cell.angle_alpha   90.00
_cell.angle_beta   90.00
_cell.angle_gamma   90.00
#
_symmetry.space_group_name_H-M   'P 1'
#
loop_
_entity.id
_entity.type
_entity.pdbx_description
1 polymer ?
#
loop_
_entity_poly.entity_id
_entity_poly.type
_entity_poly.pdbx_seq_one_letter_code
_entity_poly.pdbx_strand_id
1 'polypeptide(L)'
;TKKLTDVVSKMLDAYEPQYNYLPSNTMLTESVPLVFGLPWINLMSSDQYVSNHKHDGVYSYSCWIDVPYKTIFEFSYTNIIGHMSRQQYTIDKSYEGRIFLFPSTLTHCTYTLEKSKKKRLCISGNISFNTNGFKK
;
A
#
# COMPACT_ATOMS: atom_id res chain seq x y z
N THR A 1 -14.44 6.65 6.28
CA THR A 1 -13.15 7.30 5.93
C THR A 1 -12.35 7.64 7.19
N LYS A 2 -12.92 8.37 8.16
CA LYS A 2 -12.19 8.81 9.38
C LYS A 2 -11.53 7.64 10.12
N LYS A 3 -12.27 6.55 10.38
CA LYS A 3 -11.71 5.37 11.08
C LYS A 3 -10.52 4.73 10.37
N LEU A 4 -10.55 4.64 9.03
CA LEU A 4 -9.44 4.09 8.25
C LEU A 4 -8.22 5.02 8.34
N THR A 5 -8.42 6.32 8.19
CA THR A 5 -7.36 7.33 8.34
C THR A 5 -6.70 7.25 9.71
N ASP A 6 -7.50 7.17 10.79
CA ASP A 6 -7.00 7.07 12.16
C ASP A 6 -6.16 5.79 12.39
N VAL A 7 -6.59 4.65 11.80
CA VAL A 7 -5.83 3.40 11.90
C VAL A 7 -4.50 3.51 11.16
N VAL A 8 -4.52 4.01 9.92
CA VAL A 8 -3.31 4.15 9.11
C VAL A 8 -2.33 5.17 9.72
N SER A 9 -2.82 6.27 10.31
CA SER A 9 -1.96 7.20 11.05
C SER A 9 -1.23 6.52 12.21
N LYS A 10 -1.93 5.73 13.03
CA LYS A 10 -1.29 4.97 14.11
C LYS A 10 -0.25 3.96 13.61
N MET A 11 -0.48 3.35 12.44
CA MET A 11 0.52 2.47 11.83
C MET A 11 1.77 3.25 11.41
N LEU A 12 1.61 4.45 10.86
CA LEU A 12 2.74 5.33 10.50
C LEU A 12 3.53 5.75 11.73
N ASP A 13 2.84 6.20 12.80
CA ASP A 13 3.47 6.61 14.06
C ASP A 13 4.30 5.45 14.68
N ALA A 14 3.84 4.21 14.53
CA ALA A 14 4.56 3.04 15.00
C ALA A 14 5.72 2.62 14.07
N TYR A 15 5.59 2.87 12.77
CA TYR A 15 6.57 2.46 11.76
C TYR A 15 7.79 3.37 11.74
N GLU A 16 7.60 4.69 11.79
CA GLU A 16 8.68 5.67 11.66
C GLU A 16 9.80 5.52 12.70
N PRO A 17 9.52 5.36 14.02
CA PRO A 17 10.57 5.17 15.01
C PRO A 17 11.37 3.87 14.79
N GLN A 18 10.73 2.84 14.23
CA GLN A 18 11.34 1.52 14.04
C GLN A 18 12.24 1.47 12.80
N TYR A 19 11.84 2.10 11.71
CA TYR A 19 12.49 1.95 10.41
C TYR A 19 13.15 3.22 9.90
N ASN A 20 12.94 4.34 10.57
CA ASN A 20 13.58 5.64 10.26
C ASN A 20 13.50 5.98 8.75
N TYR A 21 12.33 5.75 8.14
CA TYR A 21 12.17 5.79 6.69
C TYR A 21 12.15 7.22 6.13
N LEU A 22 11.47 8.15 6.80
CA LEU A 22 11.35 9.53 6.34
C LEU A 22 12.70 10.27 6.29
N PRO A 23 13.57 10.19 7.31
CA PRO A 23 14.89 10.82 7.25
C PRO A 23 15.79 10.28 6.14
N SER A 24 15.63 9.03 5.73
CA SER A 24 16.46 8.44 4.66
C SER A 24 16.12 8.98 3.27
N ASN A 25 14.96 9.59 3.08
CA ASN A 25 14.55 10.28 1.84
C ASN A 25 14.94 11.77 1.76
N THR A 26 15.55 12.28 2.64
CA THR A 26 16.59 13.25 3.01
C THR A 26 16.78 14.58 2.30
N MET A 27 15.86 15.11 1.57
CA MET A 27 15.87 16.55 1.25
C MET A 27 14.74 17.32 1.94
N LEU A 28 13.99 16.64 2.79
CA LEU A 28 12.84 17.22 3.44
C LEU A 28 13.15 17.41 4.93
N THR A 29 12.90 18.61 5.41
CA THR A 29 13.01 18.92 6.83
C THR A 29 11.95 18.12 7.59
N GLU A 30 12.23 17.74 8.83
CA GLU A 30 11.34 17.00 9.74
C GLU A 30 9.93 17.62 9.93
N SER A 31 9.71 18.80 9.36
CA SER A 31 8.48 19.58 9.52
C SER A 31 7.47 19.44 8.40
N VAL A 32 7.69 18.59 7.40
CA VAL A 32 6.71 18.42 6.31
C VAL A 32 5.63 17.42 6.71
N PRO A 33 4.41 17.87 7.01
CA PRO A 33 3.34 16.97 7.42
C PRO A 33 2.91 16.07 6.28
N LEU A 34 2.45 14.87 6.63
CA LEU A 34 1.83 13.95 5.70
C LEU A 34 0.35 14.30 5.49
N VAL A 35 -0.15 14.06 4.29
CA VAL A 35 -1.56 14.21 3.91
C VAL A 35 -2.08 12.97 3.21
N PHE A 36 -3.27 12.53 3.61
CA PHE A 36 -3.97 11.45 2.96
C PHE A 36 -4.58 11.91 1.65
N GLY A 37 -4.26 11.21 0.55
CA GLY A 37 -4.98 11.32 -0.71
C GLY A 37 -6.40 10.74 -0.59
N LEU A 38 -7.22 10.98 -1.61
CA LEU A 38 -8.54 10.34 -1.69
C LEU A 38 -8.35 8.83 -1.86
N PRO A 39 -8.97 8.01 -1.00
CA PRO A 39 -8.96 6.56 -1.19
C PRO A 39 -9.79 6.16 -2.40
N TRP A 40 -9.44 5.03 -3.00
CA TRP A 40 -10.21 4.45 -4.09
C TRP A 40 -10.59 3.00 -3.79
N ILE A 41 -11.65 2.55 -4.45
CA ILE A 41 -12.16 1.19 -4.34
C ILE A 41 -11.64 0.36 -5.51
N ASN A 42 -11.08 -0.80 -5.20
CA ASN A 42 -10.73 -1.82 -6.18
C ASN A 42 -11.71 -2.98 -6.09
N LEU A 43 -12.52 -3.12 -7.13
CA LEU A 43 -13.45 -4.24 -7.27
C LEU A 43 -12.94 -5.14 -8.40
N MET A 44 -12.33 -6.28 -8.04
CA MET A 44 -11.60 -7.14 -8.96
C MET A 44 -12.29 -8.49 -9.14
N SER A 45 -12.53 -8.88 -10.39
CA SER A 45 -12.98 -10.22 -10.75
C SER A 45 -11.80 -11.20 -10.78
N SER A 46 -12.08 -12.49 -10.68
CA SER A 46 -11.05 -13.53 -10.62
C SER A 46 -10.32 -13.80 -11.94
N ASP A 47 -10.72 -13.19 -13.02
CA ASP A 47 -10.07 -13.22 -14.34
C ASP A 47 -9.21 -11.96 -14.60
N GLN A 48 -9.15 -11.05 -13.63
CA GLN A 48 -8.39 -9.81 -13.69
C GLN A 48 -7.08 -9.92 -12.91
N TYR A 49 -6.14 -9.08 -13.26
CA TYR A 49 -4.90 -8.87 -12.53
C TYR A 49 -4.54 -7.38 -12.54
N VAL A 50 -3.69 -7.00 -11.60
CA VAL A 50 -3.05 -5.67 -11.61
C VAL A 50 -1.57 -5.90 -11.85
N SER A 51 -1.06 -5.37 -12.95
CA SER A 51 0.36 -5.49 -13.33
C SER A 51 1.29 -4.81 -12.32
N ASN A 52 2.57 -5.11 -12.44
CA ASN A 52 3.61 -4.43 -11.67
C ASN A 52 3.52 -2.92 -11.85
N HIS A 53 3.37 -2.20 -10.74
CA HIS A 53 3.30 -0.75 -10.70
C HIS A 53 3.79 -0.22 -9.34
N LYS A 54 3.94 1.07 -9.26
CA LYS A 54 4.24 1.85 -8.05
C LYS A 54 3.37 3.09 -8.04
N HIS A 55 3.29 3.76 -6.91
CA HIS A 55 2.52 4.99 -6.76
C HIS A 55 3.43 6.17 -6.48
N ASP A 56 2.92 7.35 -6.78
CA ASP A 56 3.47 8.60 -6.28
C ASP A 56 3.04 8.78 -4.82
N GLY A 57 3.96 9.31 -4.00
CA GLY A 57 3.71 9.53 -2.58
C GLY A 57 4.82 8.95 -1.71
N VAL A 58 4.61 9.00 -0.40
CA VAL A 58 5.54 8.46 0.60
C VAL A 58 5.13 7.04 0.94
N TYR A 59 3.86 6.84 1.30
CA TYR A 59 3.29 5.54 1.63
C TYR A 59 2.05 5.26 0.81
N SER A 60 1.82 3.98 0.56
CA SER A 60 0.58 3.43 0.03
C SER A 60 -0.01 2.43 1.01
N TYR A 61 -1.31 2.29 1.00
CA TYR A 61 -1.98 1.26 1.79
C TYR A 61 -3.05 0.53 0.98
N SER A 62 -3.30 -0.71 1.36
CA SER A 62 -4.41 -1.54 0.86
C SER A 62 -5.11 -2.23 2.03
N CYS A 63 -6.42 -2.09 2.10
CA CYS A 63 -7.29 -2.70 3.09
C CYS A 63 -8.24 -3.67 2.41
N TRP A 64 -8.22 -4.95 2.78
CA TRP A 64 -9.10 -5.97 2.23
C TRP A 64 -10.44 -5.98 2.96
N ILE A 65 -11.53 -5.82 2.22
CA ILE A 65 -12.89 -5.72 2.76
C ILE A 65 -13.69 -7.00 2.54
N ASP A 66 -13.61 -7.58 1.34
CA ASP A 66 -14.25 -8.85 0.99
C ASP A 66 -13.31 -9.65 0.09
N VAL A 67 -12.90 -10.83 0.56
CA VAL A 67 -11.93 -11.71 -0.10
C VAL A 67 -12.55 -13.07 -0.35
N PRO A 68 -13.42 -13.19 -1.37
CA PRO A 68 -14.16 -14.43 -1.63
C PRO A 68 -13.35 -15.51 -2.35
N TYR A 69 -12.10 -15.21 -2.76
CA TYR A 69 -11.18 -16.14 -3.41
C TYR A 69 -9.73 -15.73 -3.16
N LYS A 70 -8.81 -16.68 -3.26
CA LYS A 70 -7.38 -16.44 -3.02
C LYS A 70 -6.74 -15.67 -4.16
N THR A 71 -5.93 -14.68 -3.79
CA THR A 71 -5.10 -13.90 -4.70
C THR A 71 -3.69 -13.80 -4.14
N ILE A 72 -2.72 -13.53 -4.99
CA ILE A 72 -1.38 -13.12 -4.56
C ILE A 72 -1.32 -11.59 -4.56
N PHE A 73 -0.75 -11.06 -3.51
CA PHE A 73 -0.22 -9.70 -3.46
C PHE A 73 1.31 -9.82 -3.37
N GLU A 74 2.00 -9.32 -4.37
CA GLU A 74 3.45 -9.50 -4.51
C GLU A 74 4.15 -8.15 -4.50
N PHE A 75 5.22 -8.06 -3.71
CA PHE A 75 6.21 -6.99 -3.79
C PHE A 75 7.44 -7.45 -4.54
N SER A 76 7.97 -6.57 -5.39
CA SER A 76 9.22 -6.77 -6.11
C SER A 76 10.21 -5.67 -5.78
N TYR A 77 11.44 -6.03 -5.44
CA TYR A 77 12.49 -5.07 -5.06
C TYR A 77 13.87 -5.61 -5.40
N THR A 78 14.84 -4.72 -5.51
CA THR A 78 16.24 -5.08 -5.66
C THR A 78 16.86 -5.25 -4.27
N ASN A 79 17.46 -6.41 -4.01
CA ASN A 79 18.16 -6.66 -2.75
C ASN A 79 19.54 -5.97 -2.73
N ILE A 80 20.24 -6.06 -1.57
CA ILE A 80 21.51 -5.37 -1.33
C ILE A 80 22.65 -5.78 -2.27
N ILE A 81 22.52 -6.93 -2.94
CA ILE A 81 23.51 -7.42 -3.92
C ILE A 81 23.06 -7.19 -5.38
N GLY A 82 22.00 -6.40 -5.58
CA GLY A 82 21.51 -6.01 -6.90
C GLY A 82 20.59 -7.01 -7.59
N HIS A 83 20.23 -8.11 -6.93
CA HIS A 83 19.31 -9.08 -7.51
C HIS A 83 17.84 -8.71 -7.26
N MET A 84 16.99 -8.99 -8.26
CA MET A 84 15.54 -8.89 -8.10
C MET A 84 15.05 -9.93 -7.10
N SER A 85 14.37 -9.46 -6.07
CA SER A 85 13.71 -10.28 -5.07
C SER A 85 12.21 -10.06 -5.10
N ARG A 86 11.45 -11.07 -4.70
CA ARG A 86 10.00 -11.01 -4.62
C ARG A 86 9.52 -11.53 -3.28
N GLN A 87 8.54 -10.83 -2.73
CA GLN A 87 7.84 -11.26 -1.52
C GLN A 87 6.36 -11.42 -1.85
N GLN A 88 5.84 -12.62 -1.70
CA GLN A 88 4.45 -12.95 -2.00
C GLN A 88 3.64 -13.17 -0.72
N TYR A 89 2.41 -12.68 -0.73
CA TYR A 89 1.41 -12.91 0.30
C TYR A 89 0.17 -13.52 -0.36
N THR A 90 -0.24 -14.69 0.12
CA THR A 90 -1.51 -15.28 -0.29
C THR A 90 -2.62 -14.62 0.50
N ILE A 91 -3.37 -13.78 -0.17
CA ILE A 91 -4.48 -13.05 0.39
C ILE A 91 -5.74 -13.91 0.28
N ASP A 92 -6.26 -14.34 1.40
CA ASP A 92 -7.49 -15.10 1.54
C ASP A 92 -8.45 -14.41 2.54
N LYS A 93 -9.52 -15.09 2.91
CA LYS A 93 -10.53 -14.53 3.82
C LYS A 93 -9.98 -14.09 5.18
N SER A 94 -8.87 -14.66 5.66
CA SER A 94 -8.22 -14.26 6.91
C SER A 94 -7.61 -12.85 6.88
N TYR A 95 -7.49 -12.28 5.68
CA TYR A 95 -7.02 -10.92 5.47
C TYR A 95 -8.11 -9.85 5.53
N GLU A 96 -9.39 -10.23 5.60
CA GLU A 96 -10.49 -9.27 5.75
C GLU A 96 -10.29 -8.42 7.00
N GLY A 97 -10.34 -7.09 6.84
CA GLY A 97 -10.06 -6.12 7.89
C GLY A 97 -8.58 -5.83 8.13
N ARG A 98 -7.65 -6.52 7.45
CA ARG A 98 -6.21 -6.21 7.55
C ARG A 98 -5.82 -5.12 6.57
N ILE A 99 -4.77 -4.38 6.93
CA ILE A 99 -4.19 -3.30 6.14
C ILE A 99 -2.71 -3.61 5.90
N PHE A 100 -2.29 -3.52 4.64
CA PHE A 100 -0.87 -3.37 4.30
C PHE A 100 -0.57 -1.88 4.17
N LEU A 101 0.51 -1.46 4.83
CA LEU A 101 1.10 -0.15 4.68
C LEU A 101 2.53 -0.35 4.18
N PHE A 102 2.90 0.32 3.09
CA PHE A 102 4.19 0.11 2.44
C PHE A 102 4.64 1.38 1.71
N PRO A 103 5.96 1.54 1.46
CA PRO A 103 6.47 2.65 0.66
C PRO A 103 5.82 2.71 -0.71
N SER A 104 5.33 3.88 -1.14
CA SER A 104 4.65 4.05 -2.43
C SER A 104 5.51 3.66 -3.63
N THR A 105 6.81 3.81 -3.50
CA THR A 105 7.80 3.45 -4.54
C THR A 105 8.08 1.95 -4.64
N LEU A 106 7.57 1.15 -3.70
CA LEU A 106 7.75 -0.30 -3.74
C LEU A 106 6.88 -0.91 -4.83
N THR A 107 7.51 -1.51 -5.81
CA THR A 107 6.82 -2.15 -6.94
C THR A 107 5.98 -3.32 -6.44
N HIS A 108 4.73 -3.37 -6.85
CA HIS A 108 3.82 -4.43 -6.45
C HIS A 108 2.81 -4.77 -7.54
N CYS A 109 2.24 -5.97 -7.41
CA CYS A 109 1.20 -6.46 -8.29
C CYS A 109 0.20 -7.35 -7.53
N THR A 110 -0.91 -7.68 -8.17
CA THR A 110 -1.84 -8.68 -7.65
C THR A 110 -2.40 -9.52 -8.78
N TYR A 111 -2.53 -10.82 -8.53
CA TYR A 111 -3.10 -11.77 -9.47
C TYR A 111 -3.84 -12.89 -8.73
N THR A 112 -4.70 -13.56 -9.44
CA THR A 112 -5.63 -14.54 -8.89
C THR A 112 -5.04 -15.94 -8.89
N LEU A 113 -5.31 -16.70 -7.84
CA LEU A 113 -5.00 -18.13 -7.76
C LEU A 113 -6.21 -19.03 -8.05
N GLU A 114 -7.42 -18.51 -7.91
CA GLU A 114 -8.66 -19.28 -7.97
C GLU A 114 -9.70 -18.57 -8.83
N LYS A 115 -10.49 -19.34 -9.58
CA LYS A 115 -11.65 -18.80 -10.30
C LYS A 115 -12.85 -18.64 -9.36
N SER A 116 -13.56 -17.53 -9.48
CA SER A 116 -14.75 -17.21 -8.69
C SER A 116 -15.75 -16.40 -9.50
N LYS A 117 -17.04 -16.58 -9.22
CA LYS A 117 -18.10 -15.69 -9.74
C LYS A 117 -18.25 -14.42 -8.90
N LYS A 118 -17.68 -14.40 -7.69
CA LYS A 118 -17.70 -13.23 -6.80
C LYS A 118 -16.54 -12.30 -7.14
N LYS A 119 -16.67 -11.03 -6.77
CA LYS A 119 -15.61 -10.02 -6.90
C LYS A 119 -14.97 -9.74 -5.54
N ARG A 120 -13.66 -9.55 -5.54
CA ARG A 120 -12.90 -9.11 -4.37
C ARG A 120 -13.02 -7.60 -4.25
N LEU A 121 -13.23 -7.13 -3.02
CA LEU A 121 -13.29 -5.71 -2.67
C LEU A 121 -12.11 -5.31 -1.80
N CYS A 122 -11.37 -4.29 -2.22
CA CYS A 122 -10.39 -3.67 -1.36
C CYS A 122 -10.42 -2.13 -1.50
N ILE A 123 -9.99 -1.43 -0.44
CA ILE A 123 -9.82 0.01 -0.42
C ILE A 123 -8.34 0.30 -0.37
N SER A 124 -7.86 1.15 -1.27
CA SER A 124 -6.46 1.56 -1.33
C SER A 124 -6.35 3.09 -1.30
N GLY A 125 -5.17 3.58 -0.96
CA GLY A 125 -4.89 5.01 -0.98
C GLY A 125 -3.40 5.29 -0.85
N ASN A 126 -3.04 6.55 -1.09
CA ASN A 126 -1.69 7.06 -0.96
C ASN A 126 -1.62 8.14 0.12
N ILE A 127 -0.45 8.25 0.70
CA ILE A 127 -0.08 9.28 1.67
C ILE A 127 1.11 10.02 1.08
N SER A 128 1.00 11.33 1.00
CA SER A 128 2.00 12.21 0.37
C SER A 128 2.44 13.30 1.33
N PHE A 129 3.50 14.00 1.00
CA PHE A 129 3.86 15.21 1.71
C PHE A 129 2.83 16.31 1.44
N ASN A 130 2.46 17.05 2.48
CA ASN A 130 1.64 18.25 2.35
C ASN A 130 2.51 19.40 1.84
N THR A 131 2.46 19.65 0.53
CA THR A 131 3.21 20.74 -0.12
C THR A 131 2.47 22.08 -0.15
N ASN A 132 1.26 22.16 0.42
CA ASN A 132 0.45 23.38 0.37
C ASN A 132 1.06 24.59 1.13
N GLY A 133 2.10 24.39 1.92
CA GLY A 133 2.86 25.44 2.58
C GLY A 133 4.06 25.99 1.79
N PHE A 134 4.46 25.30 0.72
CA PHE A 134 5.54 25.75 -0.14
C PHE A 134 4.95 26.60 -1.29
N LYS A 135 4.78 27.90 -1.02
CA LYS A 135 4.54 28.87 -2.12
C LYS A 135 5.82 28.94 -2.94
N LYS A 136 5.73 28.64 -4.23
CA LYS A 136 6.77 28.99 -5.20
C LYS A 136 6.93 30.49 -5.27
#